data_7ae3365c9ce4ecdddeb7f4c68e5201da
#
_entry.id   7ae3365c9ce4ecdddeb7f4c68e5201da
#
_cell.length_a   1.000
_cell.length_b   1.000
_cell.length_c   1.000
_cell.angle_alpha   90.00
_cell.angle_beta   90.00
_cell.angle_gamma   90.00
#
_symmetry.space_group_name_H-M   'P 1'
#
loop_
_entity.id
_entity.type
_entity.pdbx_description
1 polymer ?
#
loop_
_entity_poly.entity_id
_entity_poly.type
_entity_poly.pdbx_seq_one_letter_code
_entity_poly.pdbx_strand_id
1 'polypeptide(L)'
;MKKFAAAILFVLLINRAQAQKLEWTNPDGLGKNPAYSQLVRVGKLLFIAGQTGVTADGKVLGPGMKQQYEQALNNLVTALKSQGTDLAHVAKITTYVTAMDEFRTPEMVDLRVKRFGSHPPASTLVQVVRLADPAYKVEVDAIAVVP
;
A
#
# COMPACT_ATOMS: atom_id res chain seq x y z
N MET A 1 12.98 -51.17 -46.84
CA MET A 1 12.21 -50.76 -45.64
C MET A 1 13.09 -49.75 -44.88
N LYS A 2 12.79 -48.46 -45.04
CA LYS A 2 13.56 -47.39 -44.37
C LYS A 2 12.90 -47.06 -43.02
N LYS A 3 13.61 -47.28 -41.91
CA LYS A 3 13.16 -46.94 -40.57
C LYS A 3 13.39 -45.45 -40.35
N PHE A 4 12.30 -44.66 -40.24
CA PHE A 4 12.34 -43.27 -39.79
C PHE A 4 12.45 -43.26 -38.26
N ALA A 5 13.57 -42.82 -37.73
CA ALA A 5 13.76 -42.56 -36.33
C ALA A 5 13.28 -41.11 -36.09
N ALA A 6 12.11 -40.93 -35.41
CA ALA A 6 11.65 -39.66 -34.96
C ALA A 6 12.42 -39.25 -33.69
N ALA A 7 13.30 -38.27 -33.81
CA ALA A 7 13.93 -37.63 -32.65
C ALA A 7 12.96 -36.66 -31.98
N ILE A 8 12.42 -37.02 -30.81
CA ILE A 8 11.62 -36.11 -29.97
C ILE A 8 12.58 -35.18 -29.23
N LEU A 9 12.65 -33.94 -29.69
CA LEU A 9 13.40 -32.88 -29.02
C LEU A 9 12.62 -32.40 -27.80
N PHE A 10 12.98 -32.88 -26.62
CA PHE A 10 12.40 -32.41 -25.34
C PHE A 10 13.08 -31.10 -24.99
N VAL A 11 12.38 -29.94 -25.32
CA VAL A 11 12.81 -28.62 -24.88
C VAL A 11 12.46 -28.50 -23.40
N LEU A 12 13.41 -28.76 -22.53
CA LEU A 12 13.32 -28.44 -21.12
C LEU A 12 13.29 -26.90 -20.97
N LEU A 13 12.11 -26.33 -20.81
CA LEU A 13 11.93 -24.96 -20.34
C LEU A 13 12.38 -24.90 -18.87
N ILE A 14 13.68 -24.68 -18.67
CA ILE A 14 14.22 -24.39 -17.34
C ILE A 14 13.72 -22.98 -16.98
N ASN A 15 12.57 -22.92 -16.32
CA ASN A 15 12.17 -21.71 -15.59
C ASN A 15 13.21 -21.48 -14.48
N ARG A 16 14.20 -20.63 -14.75
CA ARG A 16 15.10 -20.15 -13.70
C ARG A 16 14.24 -19.32 -12.75
N ALA A 17 13.90 -19.90 -11.61
CA ALA A 17 13.38 -19.15 -10.49
C ALA A 17 14.45 -18.12 -10.08
N GLN A 18 14.36 -16.91 -10.59
CA GLN A 18 15.16 -15.81 -10.09
C GLN A 18 14.60 -15.39 -8.74
N ALA A 19 15.45 -15.42 -7.73
CA ALA A 19 15.10 -14.82 -6.44
C ALA A 19 14.68 -13.37 -6.68
N GLN A 20 13.49 -12.99 -6.21
CA GLN A 20 12.98 -11.64 -6.40
C GLN A 20 13.83 -10.68 -5.57
N LYS A 21 14.34 -9.64 -6.24
CA LYS A 21 15.13 -8.59 -5.61
C LYS A 21 14.20 -7.68 -4.78
N LEU A 22 14.66 -7.31 -3.59
CA LEU A 22 14.05 -6.26 -2.78
C LEU A 22 14.55 -4.89 -3.26
N GLU A 23 13.62 -3.95 -3.43
CA GLU A 23 13.93 -2.57 -3.81
C GLU A 23 13.27 -1.64 -2.79
N TRP A 24 14.08 -0.85 -2.08
CA TRP A 24 13.63 0.10 -1.05
C TRP A 24 13.52 1.49 -1.64
N THR A 25 12.41 2.16 -1.37
CA THR A 25 12.14 3.49 -1.92
C THR A 25 11.56 4.41 -0.85
N ASN A 26 12.04 5.65 -0.84
CA ASN A 26 11.48 6.76 -0.07
C ASN A 26 11.06 7.85 -1.05
N PRO A 27 9.80 7.84 -1.54
CA PRO A 27 9.31 8.79 -2.52
C PRO A 27 9.39 10.22 -2.01
N ASP A 28 9.65 11.16 -2.92
CA ASP A 28 9.53 12.58 -2.61
C ASP A 28 8.09 12.93 -2.26
N GLY A 29 7.90 13.86 -1.34
CA GLY A 29 6.59 14.23 -0.81
C GLY A 29 6.12 13.38 0.38
N LEU A 30 6.87 12.33 0.76
CA LEU A 30 6.68 11.59 2.00
C LEU A 30 7.83 11.84 2.98
N GLY A 31 7.53 11.78 4.27
CA GLY A 31 8.53 11.93 5.32
C GLY A 31 9.62 10.86 5.20
N LYS A 32 10.88 11.25 5.35
CA LYS A 32 12.03 10.32 5.37
C LYS A 32 12.36 9.94 6.81
N ASN A 33 12.56 8.65 7.05
CA ASN A 33 12.94 8.15 8.37
C ASN A 33 14.13 7.19 8.21
N PRO A 34 15.21 7.32 9.00
CA PRO A 34 16.36 6.43 8.89
C PRO A 34 16.09 5.00 9.38
N ALA A 35 15.02 4.77 10.15
CA ALA A 35 14.70 3.48 10.73
C ALA A 35 13.86 2.56 9.82
N TYR A 36 13.22 3.09 8.76
CA TYR A 36 12.40 2.31 7.83
C TYR A 36 12.30 2.98 6.46
N SER A 37 11.92 2.20 5.46
CA SER A 37 11.59 2.69 4.12
C SER A 37 10.08 2.88 3.98
N GLN A 38 9.67 3.93 3.26
CA GLN A 38 8.27 4.20 2.98
C GLN A 38 7.64 3.11 2.11
N LEU A 39 8.45 2.43 1.29
CA LEU A 39 7.99 1.41 0.37
C LEU A 39 9.09 0.39 0.10
N VAL A 40 8.71 -0.90 0.06
CA VAL A 40 9.55 -1.99 -0.42
C VAL A 40 8.84 -2.70 -1.57
N ARG A 41 9.53 -2.85 -2.69
CA ARG A 41 9.05 -3.59 -3.86
C ARG A 41 9.70 -4.97 -3.93
N VAL A 42 8.89 -5.99 -4.22
CA VAL A 42 9.32 -7.37 -4.46
C VAL A 42 8.64 -7.87 -5.73
N GLY A 43 9.35 -7.86 -6.84
CA GLY A 43 8.75 -8.14 -8.13
C GLY A 43 7.63 -7.15 -8.47
N LYS A 44 6.38 -7.65 -8.56
CA LYS A 44 5.20 -6.81 -8.77
C LYS A 44 4.50 -6.36 -7.48
N LEU A 45 4.89 -6.88 -6.32
CA LEU A 45 4.28 -6.52 -5.05
C LEU A 45 4.94 -5.29 -4.45
N LEU A 46 4.11 -4.40 -3.90
CA LEU A 46 4.50 -3.23 -3.13
C LEU A 46 4.03 -3.41 -1.69
N PHE A 47 4.95 -3.27 -0.75
CA PHE A 47 4.67 -3.19 0.68
C PHE A 47 4.87 -1.73 1.09
N ILE A 48 3.79 -1.05 1.45
CA ILE A 48 3.80 0.38 1.76
C ILE A 48 3.66 0.53 3.27
N ALA A 49 4.61 1.23 3.87
CA ALA A 49 4.62 1.52 5.29
C ALA A 49 3.41 2.35 5.73
N GLY A 50 3.12 2.36 7.02
CA GLY A 50 2.02 3.12 7.59
C GLY A 50 2.08 4.59 7.20
N GLN A 51 1.00 5.06 6.60
CA GLN A 51 0.80 6.46 6.22
C GLN A 51 -0.17 7.10 7.21
N THR A 52 0.22 8.24 7.75
CA THR A 52 -0.55 8.99 8.75
C THR A 52 -1.08 10.30 8.17
N GLY A 53 -1.82 11.07 8.97
CA GLY A 53 -2.33 12.38 8.58
C GLY A 53 -1.27 13.50 8.53
N VAL A 54 -0.02 13.17 8.22
CA VAL A 54 1.11 14.10 8.16
C VAL A 54 1.32 14.58 6.73
N THR A 55 1.46 15.89 6.57
CA THR A 55 1.76 16.54 5.28
C THR A 55 3.25 16.44 4.94
N ALA A 56 3.61 16.76 3.69
CA ALA A 56 4.99 16.69 3.22
C ALA A 56 5.97 17.61 4.01
N ASP A 57 5.46 18.70 4.60
CA ASP A 57 6.21 19.60 5.47
C ASP A 57 6.24 19.14 6.95
N GLY A 58 5.77 17.93 7.23
CA GLY A 58 5.86 17.31 8.55
C GLY A 58 4.77 17.73 9.56
N LYS A 59 3.72 18.42 9.12
CA LYS A 59 2.62 18.86 9.99
C LYS A 59 1.48 17.85 10.00
N VAL A 60 0.89 17.61 11.16
CA VAL A 60 -0.36 16.85 11.28
C VAL A 60 -1.52 17.68 10.73
N LEU A 61 -2.27 17.11 9.78
CA LEU A 61 -3.39 17.81 9.15
C LEU A 61 -4.63 17.78 10.05
N GLY A 62 -4.82 18.83 10.82
CA GLY A 62 -6.02 19.05 11.64
C GLY A 62 -6.17 18.07 12.81
N PRO A 63 -7.13 18.35 13.72
CA PRO A 63 -7.41 17.49 14.86
C PRO A 63 -8.39 16.36 14.54
N GLY A 64 -9.07 16.38 13.39
CA GLY A 64 -10.16 15.47 13.05
C GLY A 64 -9.72 14.19 12.38
N MET A 65 -10.40 13.07 12.72
CA MET A 65 -10.17 11.75 12.12
C MET A 65 -10.27 11.78 10.60
N LYS A 66 -11.30 12.40 10.04
CA LYS A 66 -11.52 12.48 8.59
C LYS A 66 -10.38 13.18 7.86
N GLN A 67 -9.97 14.36 8.34
CA GLN A 67 -8.89 15.14 7.71
C GLN A 67 -7.59 14.36 7.69
N GLN A 68 -7.25 13.69 8.79
CA GLN A 68 -6.06 12.87 8.87
C GLN A 68 -6.15 11.62 7.98
N TYR A 69 -7.32 10.99 7.88
CA TYR A 69 -7.51 9.83 7.00
C TYR A 69 -7.41 10.22 5.52
N GLU A 70 -7.99 11.35 5.11
CA GLU A 70 -7.84 11.90 3.76
C GLU A 70 -6.36 12.14 3.42
N GLN A 71 -5.60 12.72 4.35
CA GLN A 71 -4.17 12.94 4.17
C GLN A 71 -3.39 11.62 4.11
N ALA A 72 -3.69 10.66 4.97
CA ALA A 72 -3.08 9.33 4.94
C ALA A 72 -3.30 8.64 3.58
N LEU A 73 -4.51 8.73 3.02
CA LEU A 73 -4.80 8.22 1.68
C LEU A 73 -4.09 9.02 0.57
N ASN A 74 -3.87 10.33 0.73
CA ASN A 74 -3.09 11.13 -0.21
C ASN A 74 -1.62 10.71 -0.19
N ASN A 75 -1.06 10.43 0.99
CA ASN A 75 0.29 9.92 1.15
C ASN A 75 0.42 8.52 0.51
N LEU A 76 -0.57 7.64 0.71
CA LEU A 76 -0.62 6.35 0.03
C LEU A 76 -0.63 6.51 -1.49
N VAL A 77 -1.42 7.45 -2.03
CA VAL A 77 -1.43 7.76 -3.47
C VAL A 77 -0.06 8.24 -3.96
N THR A 78 0.65 9.05 -3.17
CA THR A 78 2.02 9.50 -3.50
C THR A 78 2.97 8.31 -3.59
N ALA A 79 2.91 7.38 -2.63
CA ALA A 79 3.71 6.15 -2.64
C ALA A 79 3.40 5.30 -3.89
N LEU A 80 2.13 5.07 -4.19
CA LEU A 80 1.68 4.28 -5.34
C LEU A 80 2.14 4.89 -6.68
N LYS A 81 1.93 6.19 -6.86
CA LYS A 81 2.32 6.91 -8.07
C LYS A 81 3.83 6.87 -8.33
N SER A 82 4.66 6.88 -7.29
CA SER A 82 6.11 6.73 -7.43
C SER A 82 6.54 5.41 -8.07
N GLN A 83 5.64 4.42 -8.07
CA GLN A 83 5.83 3.08 -8.64
C GLN A 83 5.00 2.83 -9.90
N GLY A 84 4.36 3.88 -10.46
CA GLY A 84 3.55 3.77 -11.68
C GLY A 84 2.22 3.03 -11.48
N THR A 85 1.65 3.06 -10.28
CA THR A 85 0.37 2.41 -9.95
C THR A 85 -0.55 3.38 -9.18
N ASP A 86 -1.74 2.93 -8.78
CA ASP A 86 -2.76 3.75 -8.14
C ASP A 86 -3.60 2.95 -7.13
N LEU A 87 -4.63 3.58 -6.55
CA LEU A 87 -5.53 2.96 -5.56
C LEU A 87 -6.32 1.76 -6.10
N ALA A 88 -6.56 1.68 -7.41
CA ALA A 88 -7.28 0.55 -8.02
C ALA A 88 -6.45 -0.75 -7.99
N HIS A 89 -5.14 -0.65 -7.79
CA HIS A 89 -4.22 -1.77 -7.70
C HIS A 89 -3.83 -2.13 -6.25
N VAL A 90 -4.48 -1.52 -5.26
CA VAL A 90 -4.30 -1.88 -3.85
C VAL A 90 -5.06 -3.17 -3.57
N ALA A 91 -4.33 -4.22 -3.20
CA ALA A 91 -4.89 -5.52 -2.87
C ALA A 91 -5.40 -5.58 -1.42
N LYS A 92 -4.69 -4.93 -0.50
CA LYS A 92 -5.03 -4.93 0.94
C LYS A 92 -4.65 -3.60 1.58
N ILE A 93 -5.48 -3.18 2.55
CA ILE A 93 -5.15 -2.14 3.52
C ILE A 93 -5.34 -2.64 4.95
N THR A 94 -4.52 -2.15 5.86
CA THR A 94 -4.79 -2.20 7.30
C THR A 94 -4.93 -0.75 7.78
N THR A 95 -6.00 -0.47 8.51
CA THR A 95 -6.25 0.85 9.07
C THR A 95 -6.24 0.74 10.60
N TYR A 96 -5.36 1.48 11.22
CA TYR A 96 -5.26 1.62 12.67
C TYR A 96 -5.86 2.96 13.07
N VAL A 97 -6.75 2.96 14.05
CA VAL A 97 -7.44 4.18 14.53
C VAL A 97 -7.36 4.27 16.05
N THR A 98 -7.29 5.47 16.57
CA THR A 98 -7.31 5.71 18.02
C THR A 98 -8.72 5.83 18.60
N ALA A 99 -9.73 6.06 17.74
CA ALA A 99 -11.14 6.19 18.12
C ALA A 99 -12.03 5.54 17.05
N MET A 100 -12.55 4.34 17.34
CA MET A 100 -13.36 3.57 16.40
C MET A 100 -14.65 4.30 16.01
N ASP A 101 -15.30 4.94 16.97
CA ASP A 101 -16.57 5.64 16.76
C ASP A 101 -16.42 6.86 15.83
N GLU A 102 -15.27 7.57 15.89
CA GLU A 102 -14.95 8.65 14.95
C GLU A 102 -14.72 8.13 13.53
N PHE A 103 -14.26 6.89 13.38
CA PHE A 103 -13.94 6.28 12.07
C PHE A 103 -15.16 5.55 11.46
N ARG A 104 -16.03 4.94 12.26
CA ARG A 104 -17.19 4.16 11.77
C ARG A 104 -18.44 5.02 11.58
N THR A 105 -18.31 6.12 10.90
CA THR A 105 -19.44 7.01 10.54
C THR A 105 -19.85 6.84 9.08
N PRO A 106 -21.10 7.18 8.69
CA PRO A 106 -21.52 7.16 7.28
C PRO A 106 -20.60 8.00 6.40
N GLU A 107 -20.16 9.16 6.86
CA GLU A 107 -19.25 10.04 6.14
C GLU A 107 -17.89 9.37 5.82
N MET A 108 -17.34 8.60 6.76
CA MET A 108 -16.10 7.87 6.55
C MET A 108 -16.29 6.68 5.60
N VAL A 109 -17.46 6.05 5.60
CA VAL A 109 -17.81 5.02 4.62
C VAL A 109 -17.87 5.62 3.21
N ASP A 110 -18.59 6.74 3.04
CA ASP A 110 -18.71 7.45 1.76
C ASP A 110 -17.33 7.88 1.22
N LEU A 111 -16.48 8.41 2.10
CA LEU A 111 -15.11 8.77 1.74
C LEU A 111 -14.34 7.57 1.19
N ARG A 112 -14.41 6.41 1.85
CA ARG A 112 -13.74 5.19 1.42
C ARG A 112 -14.28 4.68 0.07
N VAL A 113 -15.60 4.65 -0.10
CA VAL A 113 -16.25 4.29 -1.36
C VAL A 113 -15.80 5.22 -2.49
N LYS A 114 -15.76 6.53 -2.24
CA LYS A 114 -15.28 7.52 -3.22
C LYS A 114 -13.82 7.31 -3.60
N ARG A 115 -12.96 6.91 -2.66
CA ARG A 115 -11.52 6.77 -2.88
C ARG A 115 -11.15 5.45 -3.59
N PHE A 116 -11.81 4.34 -3.27
CA PHE A 116 -11.47 3.01 -3.80
C PHE A 116 -12.41 2.55 -4.92
N GLY A 117 -13.53 3.24 -5.15
CA GLY A 117 -14.46 2.94 -6.23
C GLY A 117 -15.16 1.58 -6.09
N SER A 118 -15.41 0.92 -7.23
CA SER A 118 -16.15 -0.35 -7.31
C SER A 118 -15.37 -1.59 -6.89
N HIS A 119 -14.05 -1.49 -6.74
CA HIS A 119 -13.16 -2.60 -6.36
C HIS A 119 -12.36 -2.27 -5.10
N PRO A 120 -13.01 -2.21 -3.92
CA PRO A 120 -12.32 -1.91 -2.68
C PRO A 120 -11.33 -3.03 -2.32
N PRO A 121 -10.17 -2.70 -1.74
CA PRO A 121 -9.19 -3.68 -1.29
C PRO A 121 -9.72 -4.53 -0.13
N ALA A 122 -9.11 -5.70 0.07
CA ALA A 122 -9.27 -6.40 1.35
C ALA A 122 -8.88 -5.46 2.49
N SER A 123 -9.70 -5.34 3.53
CA SER A 123 -9.52 -4.33 4.57
C SER A 123 -9.56 -4.95 5.96
N THR A 124 -8.61 -4.53 6.80
CA THR A 124 -8.61 -4.80 8.24
C THR A 124 -8.68 -3.44 8.96
N LEU A 125 -9.54 -3.33 9.97
CA LEU A 125 -9.69 -2.13 10.79
C LEU A 125 -9.44 -2.50 12.26
N VAL A 126 -8.53 -1.79 12.90
CA VAL A 126 -8.10 -2.07 14.29
C VAL A 126 -8.09 -0.77 15.08
N GLN A 127 -8.70 -0.79 16.26
CA GLN A 127 -8.49 0.28 17.24
C GLN A 127 -7.24 -0.01 18.06
N VAL A 128 -6.41 1.00 18.20
CA VAL A 128 -5.18 0.97 19.02
C VAL A 128 -5.26 2.02 20.12
N VAL A 129 -4.51 1.79 21.19
CA VAL A 129 -4.46 2.74 22.32
C VAL A 129 -3.81 4.05 21.91
N ARG A 130 -2.77 3.97 21.06
CA ARG A 130 -2.00 5.12 20.59
C ARG A 130 -1.22 4.74 19.33
N LEU A 131 -1.02 5.70 18.45
CA LEU A 131 -0.05 5.65 17.34
C LEU A 131 1.30 6.24 17.76
N ALA A 132 2.25 6.32 16.84
CA ALA A 132 3.61 6.79 17.12
C ALA A 132 3.66 8.20 17.73
N ASP A 133 2.78 9.09 17.29
CA ASP A 133 2.58 10.41 17.88
C ASP A 133 1.18 10.51 18.50
N PRO A 134 1.02 11.13 19.69
CA PRO A 134 -0.30 11.34 20.29
C PRO A 134 -1.30 12.16 19.45
N ALA A 135 -0.81 12.99 18.55
CA ALA A 135 -1.63 13.76 17.62
C ALA A 135 -2.18 12.92 16.46
N TYR A 136 -1.64 11.72 16.21
CA TYR A 136 -2.10 10.85 15.13
C TYR A 136 -3.38 10.13 15.54
N LYS A 137 -4.41 10.24 14.72
CA LYS A 137 -5.69 9.55 14.91
C LYS A 137 -5.82 8.30 14.06
N VAL A 138 -5.11 8.25 12.93
CA VAL A 138 -5.21 7.15 11.98
C VAL A 138 -3.87 6.90 11.28
N GLU A 139 -3.63 5.62 10.98
CA GLU A 139 -2.53 5.15 10.16
C GLU A 139 -3.04 4.08 9.20
N VAL A 140 -2.53 4.06 7.96
CA VAL A 140 -2.93 3.12 6.91
C VAL A 140 -1.69 2.52 6.27
N ASP A 141 -1.49 1.21 6.38
CA ASP A 141 -0.55 0.46 5.57
C ASP A 141 -1.24 -0.19 4.37
N ALA A 142 -0.48 -0.57 3.35
CA ALA A 142 -1.05 -1.20 2.19
C ALA A 142 -0.11 -2.21 1.52
N ILE A 143 -0.74 -3.20 0.85
CA ILE A 143 -0.11 -4.05 -0.15
C ILE A 143 -0.76 -3.76 -1.49
N ALA A 144 0.04 -3.46 -2.50
CA ALA A 144 -0.43 -3.16 -3.84
C ALA A 144 0.32 -3.97 -4.90
N VAL A 145 -0.14 -3.87 -6.14
CA VAL A 145 0.48 -4.53 -7.30
C VAL A 145 0.85 -3.47 -8.34
N VAL A 146 2.01 -3.63 -8.96
CA VAL A 146 2.37 -2.92 -10.19
C VAL A 146 1.89 -3.73 -11.38
N PRO A 147 1.08 -3.17 -12.29
CA PRO A 147 0.54 -3.87 -13.47
C PRO A 147 1.59 -4.49 -14.40
#